data_5432d307a9f1a4f181754054e51b02fd
#
_entry.id   5432d307a9f1a4f181754054e51b02fd
#
_cell.length_a   1.000
_cell.length_b   1.000
_cell.length_c   1.000
_cell.angle_alpha   90.00
_cell.angle_beta   90.00
_cell.angle_gamma   90.00
#
_symmetry.space_group_name_H-M   'P 1'
#
loop_
_entity.id
_entity.type
_entity.pdbx_description
1 polymer ?
#
loop_
_entity_poly.entity_id
_entity_poly.type
_entity_poly.pdbx_seq_one_letter_code
_entity_poly.pdbx_strand_id
1 'polypeptide(L)'
;KGDDGKAEMSWHIQFESNMSLSGANADHRVPCTPEDQKNVLAYIYDGLTGSSSGSSLPNPIKEFADKAIIRLKAAGVNGVLVSGIEDETAQQIVLAINSLIKSEAFKPESPKLIRQGNATTVQKTFNEIENGTVKGLITVGVNPVFTSTNGFKLGEAIKNLEFSLAFASKKDETSVVSKFIAATPHYLESWGDYEMKLGHFALSQPTIRPLFDTQQFQDVLLRLSGENIKYYDFIKQHWNSSILGSSSWSAALHDGYFSNGKSTKLTKPNFSAIDPSGLRASTATEMSLVLYTKTGMGDGQQANNPWLQEFPDPITRVSWDNYLTLSMTDANALGLKNRNTSNGALNGSYALVTV
;
A
#
# COMPACT_ATOMS: atom_id res chain seq x y z
N LYS A 1 4.85 0.14 30.01
CA LYS A 1 5.13 0.84 31.28
C LYS A 1 6.57 0.53 31.62
N GLY A 2 7.39 1.56 31.91
CA GLY A 2 8.73 1.36 32.44
C GLY A 2 8.70 0.68 33.83
N ASP A 3 9.84 0.21 34.29
CA ASP A 3 9.97 -0.49 35.56
C ASP A 3 9.54 0.39 36.77
N ASP A 4 9.53 1.72 36.60
CA ASP A 4 9.05 2.71 37.58
C ASP A 4 7.53 2.95 37.49
N GLY A 5 6.79 2.21 36.71
CA GLY A 5 5.35 2.33 36.50
C GLY A 5 4.90 3.53 35.62
N LYS A 6 5.82 4.35 35.17
CA LYS A 6 5.52 5.46 34.26
C LYS A 6 5.30 4.96 32.83
N ALA A 7 4.53 5.73 32.07
CA ALA A 7 4.35 5.45 30.64
C ALA A 7 5.63 5.83 29.89
N GLU A 8 6.25 4.87 29.23
CA GLU A 8 7.29 5.13 28.24
C GLU A 8 6.64 5.22 26.87
N MET A 9 6.83 6.37 26.21
CA MET A 9 6.35 6.63 24.85
C MET A 9 7.47 6.33 23.86
N SER A 10 7.10 5.79 22.70
CA SER A 10 8.04 5.69 21.56
C SER A 10 8.45 7.10 21.14
N TRP A 11 9.73 7.29 20.87
CA TRP A 11 10.22 8.53 20.27
C TRP A 11 10.23 8.40 18.74
N HIS A 12 9.63 9.37 18.05
CA HIS A 12 9.38 9.32 16.62
C HIS A 12 9.94 10.53 15.88
N ILE A 13 10.81 10.29 14.89
CA ILE A 13 11.21 11.28 13.88
C ILE A 13 10.57 10.90 12.55
N GLN A 14 9.96 11.86 11.89
CA GLN A 14 9.36 11.71 10.56
C GLN A 14 10.02 12.66 9.55
N PHE A 15 10.67 12.10 8.53
CA PHE A 15 11.17 12.84 7.37
C PHE A 15 10.15 12.71 6.25
N GLU A 16 9.53 13.81 5.84
CA GLU A 16 8.47 13.76 4.82
C GLU A 16 8.32 15.09 4.08
N SER A 17 7.88 15.02 2.83
CA SER A 17 7.60 16.22 2.02
C SER A 17 6.23 16.78 2.35
N ASN A 18 5.20 15.93 2.24
CA ASN A 18 3.82 16.27 2.59
C ASN A 18 3.52 15.83 4.03
N MET A 19 2.72 16.62 4.76
CA MET A 19 2.34 16.25 6.12
C MET A 19 1.42 15.04 6.09
N SER A 20 1.84 13.96 6.75
CA SER A 20 1.03 12.79 7.01
C SER A 20 0.44 12.80 8.43
N LEU A 21 -0.53 11.90 8.69
CA LEU A 21 -1.02 11.71 10.06
C LEU A 21 0.09 11.24 11.01
N SER A 22 1.01 10.42 10.53
CA SER A 22 2.18 10.00 11.30
C SER A 22 3.09 11.18 11.61
N GLY A 23 3.37 12.03 10.63
CA GLY A 23 4.20 13.22 10.81
C GLY A 23 3.55 14.27 11.71
N ALA A 24 2.23 14.42 11.65
CA ALA A 24 1.49 15.32 12.54
C ALA A 24 1.55 14.90 14.02
N ASN A 25 1.82 13.62 14.29
CA ASN A 25 1.94 13.05 15.63
C ASN A 25 3.39 12.67 16.01
N ALA A 26 4.37 13.00 15.17
CA ALA A 26 5.77 12.73 15.47
C ALA A 26 6.31 13.72 16.51
N ASP A 27 7.27 13.29 17.34
CA ASP A 27 8.00 14.18 18.25
C ASP A 27 8.82 15.21 17.45
N HIS A 28 9.35 14.80 16.30
CA HIS A 28 10.04 15.67 15.38
C HIS A 28 9.63 15.38 13.93
N ARG A 29 8.93 16.31 13.33
CA ARG A 29 8.67 16.33 11.90
C ARG A 29 9.72 17.17 11.18
N VAL A 30 10.40 16.58 10.21
CA VAL A 30 11.45 17.20 9.42
C VAL A 30 10.98 17.31 7.97
N PRO A 31 10.50 18.48 7.53
CA PRO A 31 10.14 18.69 6.13
C PRO A 31 11.37 18.57 5.23
N CYS A 32 11.26 17.78 4.18
CA CYS A 32 12.34 17.54 3.24
C CYS A 32 11.80 17.11 1.87
N THR A 33 12.58 17.30 0.82
CA THR A 33 12.18 16.87 -0.53
C THR A 33 12.24 15.34 -0.66
N PRO A 34 11.63 14.74 -1.70
CA PRO A 34 11.78 13.32 -1.98
C PRO A 34 13.24 12.89 -2.17
N GLU A 35 14.04 13.76 -2.77
CA GLU A 35 15.48 13.56 -2.97
C GLU A 35 16.22 13.54 -1.63
N ASP A 36 15.89 14.48 -0.74
CA ASP A 36 16.45 14.52 0.60
C ASP A 36 16.06 13.27 1.41
N GLN A 37 14.84 12.73 1.26
CA GLN A 37 14.44 11.48 1.94
C GLN A 37 15.34 10.32 1.55
N LYS A 38 15.69 10.19 0.24
CA LYS A 38 16.64 9.18 -0.24
C LYS A 38 18.03 9.40 0.37
N ASN A 39 18.50 10.65 0.35
CA ASN A 39 19.79 11.00 0.93
C ASN A 39 19.84 10.78 2.45
N VAL A 40 18.77 11.08 3.19
CA VAL A 40 18.62 10.78 4.63
C VAL A 40 18.75 9.30 4.90
N LEU A 41 18.08 8.46 4.09
CA LEU A 41 18.14 7.02 4.27
C LEU A 41 19.55 6.47 4.06
N ALA A 42 20.24 6.92 3.00
CA ALA A 42 21.63 6.56 2.74
C ALA A 42 22.58 7.07 3.85
N TYR A 43 22.36 8.29 4.33
CA TYR A 43 23.14 8.89 5.41
C TYR A 43 22.98 8.13 6.74
N ILE A 44 21.76 7.73 7.09
CA ILE A 44 21.50 6.93 8.30
C ILE A 44 22.20 5.56 8.18
N TYR A 45 22.12 4.92 7.01
CA TYR A 45 22.80 3.65 6.76
C TYR A 45 24.32 3.78 6.94
N ASP A 46 24.95 4.80 6.36
CA ASP A 46 26.38 5.08 6.54
C ASP A 46 26.75 5.29 8.01
N GLY A 47 25.97 6.09 8.73
CA GLY A 47 26.19 6.35 10.15
C GLY A 47 26.04 5.12 11.06
N LEU A 48 25.26 4.13 10.65
CA LEU A 48 25.08 2.87 11.38
C LEU A 48 26.14 1.83 11.03
N THR A 49 26.58 1.78 9.76
CA THR A 49 27.56 0.79 9.28
C THR A 49 29.01 1.26 9.38
N GLY A 50 29.26 2.56 9.51
CA GLY A 50 30.58 3.15 9.39
C GLY A 50 31.06 3.31 7.95
N SER A 51 30.17 3.11 6.97
CA SER A 51 30.44 3.35 5.56
C SER A 51 30.43 4.84 5.24
N SER A 52 30.89 5.22 4.05
CA SER A 52 30.80 6.59 3.56
C SER A 52 30.37 6.58 2.10
N SER A 53 29.09 6.74 1.87
CA SER A 53 28.53 6.87 0.52
C SER A 53 28.73 8.27 -0.04
N GLY A 54 29.16 9.25 0.78
CA GLY A 54 29.30 10.66 0.43
C GLY A 54 27.96 11.39 0.35
N SER A 55 26.92 10.89 1.00
CA SER A 55 25.64 11.59 1.10
C SER A 55 25.81 12.88 1.87
N SER A 56 25.36 14.01 1.29
CA SER A 56 25.36 15.33 1.91
C SER A 56 23.93 15.75 2.17
N LEU A 57 23.68 16.31 3.35
CA LEU A 57 22.38 16.79 3.76
C LEU A 57 22.45 18.27 4.16
N PRO A 58 21.42 19.08 3.86
CA PRO A 58 21.29 20.42 4.41
C PRO A 58 21.29 20.41 5.94
N ASN A 59 21.84 21.48 6.55
CA ASN A 59 22.05 21.53 8.01
C ASN A 59 20.81 21.16 8.86
N PRO A 60 19.60 21.68 8.65
CA PRO A 60 18.46 21.29 9.48
C PRO A 60 18.15 19.80 9.39
N ILE A 61 18.20 19.23 8.17
CA ILE A 61 17.90 17.81 7.94
C ILE A 61 19.01 16.92 8.54
N LYS A 62 20.27 17.33 8.35
CA LYS A 62 21.44 16.62 8.89
C LYS A 62 21.39 16.47 10.41
N GLU A 63 21.05 17.53 11.13
CA GLU A 63 20.97 17.51 12.59
C GLU A 63 20.00 16.44 13.08
N PHE A 64 18.82 16.33 12.45
CA PHE A 64 17.84 15.31 12.81
C PHE A 64 18.23 13.89 12.33
N ALA A 65 18.93 13.77 11.22
CA ALA A 65 19.48 12.49 10.77
C ALA A 65 20.55 11.98 11.76
N ASP A 66 21.43 12.88 12.25
CA ASP A 66 22.40 12.54 13.31
C ASP A 66 21.70 12.08 14.60
N LYS A 67 20.65 12.78 15.02
CA LYS A 67 19.82 12.37 16.17
C LYS A 67 19.18 11.01 15.94
N ALA A 68 18.66 10.73 14.73
CA ALA A 68 18.10 9.45 14.39
C ALA A 68 19.11 8.31 14.50
N ILE A 69 20.34 8.50 14.01
CA ILE A 69 21.44 7.53 14.12
C ILE A 69 21.75 7.22 15.59
N ILE A 70 21.90 8.26 16.42
CA ILE A 70 22.19 8.11 17.86
C ILE A 70 21.06 7.35 18.55
N ARG A 71 19.80 7.72 18.27
CA ARG A 71 18.63 7.09 18.90
C ARG A 71 18.43 5.66 18.44
N LEU A 72 18.62 5.33 17.15
CA LEU A 72 18.55 3.96 16.66
C LEU A 72 19.62 3.06 17.28
N LYS A 73 20.86 3.56 17.42
CA LYS A 73 21.95 2.85 18.11
C LYS A 73 21.60 2.59 19.59
N ALA A 74 21.04 3.57 20.28
CA ALA A 74 20.67 3.44 21.69
C ALA A 74 19.47 2.53 21.89
N ALA A 75 18.46 2.57 21.01
CA ALA A 75 17.26 1.74 21.09
C ALA A 75 17.55 0.28 20.75
N GLY A 76 18.52 0.00 19.87
CA GLY A 76 18.87 -1.35 19.49
C GLY A 76 17.65 -2.16 19.05
N VAL A 77 17.37 -3.26 19.73
CA VAL A 77 16.25 -4.17 19.43
C VAL A 77 14.87 -3.51 19.47
N ASN A 78 14.72 -2.44 20.25
CA ASN A 78 13.47 -1.67 20.39
C ASN A 78 13.34 -0.56 19.33
N GLY A 79 14.35 -0.37 18.49
CA GLY A 79 14.32 0.57 17.37
C GLY A 79 13.72 -0.05 16.12
N VAL A 80 13.10 0.78 15.28
CA VAL A 80 12.65 0.39 13.94
C VAL A 80 12.75 1.58 12.99
N LEU A 81 13.19 1.30 11.76
CA LEU A 81 13.16 2.25 10.65
C LEU A 81 12.18 1.76 9.59
N VAL A 82 11.29 2.65 9.15
CA VAL A 82 10.28 2.38 8.12
C VAL A 82 10.41 3.42 7.02
N SER A 83 10.26 3.03 5.76
CA SER A 83 10.26 3.94 4.62
C SER A 83 9.17 3.56 3.63
N GLY A 84 8.50 4.59 3.10
CA GLY A 84 7.56 4.48 1.98
C GLY A 84 8.18 4.81 0.62
N ILE A 85 9.51 4.92 0.53
CA ILE A 85 10.19 5.18 -0.75
C ILE A 85 10.05 3.93 -1.64
N GLU A 86 9.42 4.09 -2.80
CA GLU A 86 9.20 3.02 -3.78
C GLU A 86 10.44 2.86 -4.68
N ASP A 87 11.54 2.42 -4.08
CA ASP A 87 12.82 2.17 -4.72
C ASP A 87 13.42 0.90 -4.10
N GLU A 88 13.89 -0.02 -4.93
CA GLU A 88 14.39 -1.33 -4.48
C GLU A 88 15.60 -1.17 -3.55
N THR A 89 16.56 -0.31 -3.90
CA THR A 89 17.75 -0.06 -3.07
C THR A 89 17.36 0.55 -1.73
N ALA A 90 16.40 1.49 -1.73
CA ALA A 90 15.87 2.08 -0.50
C ALA A 90 15.29 1.00 0.43
N GLN A 91 14.46 0.10 -0.10
CA GLN A 91 13.85 -0.97 0.69
C GLN A 91 14.90 -1.99 1.18
N GLN A 92 15.90 -2.32 0.39
CA GLN A 92 17.03 -3.15 0.82
C GLN A 92 17.79 -2.51 1.98
N ILE A 93 18.03 -1.20 1.94
CA ILE A 93 18.67 -0.43 3.03
C ILE A 93 17.81 -0.47 4.31
N VAL A 94 16.49 -0.31 4.20
CA VAL A 94 15.56 -0.43 5.33
C VAL A 94 15.67 -1.80 6.00
N LEU A 95 15.66 -2.87 5.19
CA LEU A 95 15.82 -4.23 5.69
C LEU A 95 17.18 -4.42 6.37
N ALA A 96 18.25 -3.87 5.78
CA ALA A 96 19.61 -3.94 6.32
C ALA A 96 19.70 -3.22 7.68
N ILE A 97 19.19 -2.01 7.79
CA ILE A 97 19.19 -1.22 9.04
C ILE A 97 18.45 -1.98 10.15
N ASN A 98 17.22 -2.46 9.87
CA ASN A 98 16.45 -3.19 10.88
C ASN A 98 17.10 -4.51 11.30
N SER A 99 17.78 -5.19 10.37
CA SER A 99 18.56 -6.38 10.66
C SER A 99 19.81 -6.05 11.51
N LEU A 100 20.51 -4.95 11.19
CA LEU A 100 21.71 -4.50 11.90
C LEU A 100 21.42 -4.18 13.37
N ILE A 101 20.36 -3.44 13.65
CA ILE A 101 19.93 -3.11 15.01
C ILE A 101 19.19 -4.26 15.69
N LYS A 102 18.97 -5.38 14.97
CA LYS A 102 18.22 -6.56 15.45
C LYS A 102 16.83 -6.22 15.95
N SER A 103 16.13 -5.33 15.21
CA SER A 103 14.80 -4.86 15.59
C SER A 103 13.82 -6.00 15.85
N GLU A 104 13.16 -5.99 17.02
CA GLU A 104 12.10 -6.94 17.34
C GLU A 104 10.82 -6.71 16.53
N ALA A 105 10.63 -5.51 15.99
CA ALA A 105 9.52 -5.21 15.09
C ALA A 105 9.72 -5.80 13.68
N PHE A 106 10.97 -6.15 13.33
CA PHE A 106 11.33 -6.74 12.04
C PHE A 106 11.43 -8.26 12.14
N LYS A 107 10.46 -8.97 11.54
CA LYS A 107 10.35 -10.44 11.59
C LYS A 107 10.36 -11.02 10.17
N PRO A 108 11.52 -11.10 9.51
CA PRO A 108 11.61 -11.58 8.13
C PRO A 108 11.22 -13.05 7.98
N GLU A 109 11.31 -13.85 9.06
CA GLU A 109 10.88 -15.26 9.09
C GLU A 109 9.34 -15.40 8.99
N SER A 110 8.61 -14.33 9.12
CA SER A 110 7.15 -14.33 9.17
C SER A 110 6.57 -13.18 8.33
N PRO A 111 6.81 -13.20 7.00
CA PRO A 111 6.41 -12.10 6.13
C PRO A 111 4.90 -11.94 6.08
N LYS A 112 4.45 -10.70 5.98
CA LYS A 112 3.05 -10.37 5.68
C LYS A 112 2.80 -10.59 4.18
N LEU A 113 1.67 -11.22 3.84
CA LEU A 113 1.30 -11.61 2.47
C LEU A 113 0.13 -10.77 1.91
N ILE A 114 -0.17 -9.63 2.52
CA ILE A 114 -1.32 -8.80 2.17
C ILE A 114 -1.14 -8.13 0.80
N ARG A 115 0.10 -7.77 0.45
CA ARG A 115 0.43 -7.13 -0.83
C ARG A 115 1.52 -7.94 -1.53
N GLN A 116 1.13 -8.65 -2.58
CA GLN A 116 2.02 -9.52 -3.36
C GLN A 116 2.03 -9.13 -4.85
N GLY A 117 1.48 -7.95 -5.18
CA GLY A 117 1.44 -7.46 -6.54
C GLY A 117 2.84 -7.17 -7.09
N ASN A 118 2.99 -7.35 -8.40
CA ASN A 118 4.20 -7.04 -9.14
C ASN A 118 3.86 -6.08 -10.29
N ALA A 119 4.25 -4.82 -10.16
CA ALA A 119 3.93 -3.77 -11.13
C ALA A 119 4.49 -4.07 -12.53
N THR A 120 5.68 -4.66 -12.62
CA THR A 120 6.30 -5.05 -13.90
C THR A 120 5.46 -6.11 -14.61
N THR A 121 4.99 -7.12 -13.88
CA THR A 121 4.11 -8.16 -14.45
C THR A 121 2.77 -7.57 -14.88
N VAL A 122 2.18 -6.67 -14.10
CA VAL A 122 0.93 -5.98 -14.46
C VAL A 122 1.11 -5.18 -15.73
N GLN A 123 2.17 -4.37 -15.83
CA GLN A 123 2.46 -3.58 -17.05
C GLN A 123 2.70 -4.47 -18.27
N LYS A 124 3.42 -5.58 -18.09
CA LYS A 124 3.61 -6.57 -19.17
C LYS A 124 2.26 -7.12 -19.64
N THR A 125 1.38 -7.49 -18.72
CA THR A 125 0.05 -8.00 -19.04
C THR A 125 -0.80 -6.96 -19.80
N PHE A 126 -0.75 -5.69 -19.39
CA PHE A 126 -1.44 -4.62 -20.12
C PHE A 126 -0.91 -4.47 -21.54
N ASN A 127 0.41 -4.48 -21.73
CA ASN A 127 1.02 -4.43 -23.05
C ASN A 127 0.61 -5.64 -23.91
N GLU A 128 0.51 -6.84 -23.35
CA GLU A 128 0.08 -8.05 -24.06
C GLU A 128 -1.41 -7.97 -24.48
N ILE A 129 -2.27 -7.38 -23.65
CA ILE A 129 -3.67 -7.10 -24.01
C ILE A 129 -3.74 -6.08 -25.14
N GLU A 130 -3.04 -4.97 -25.01
CA GLU A 130 -3.02 -3.89 -26.01
C GLU A 130 -2.47 -4.33 -27.36
N ASN A 131 -1.50 -5.24 -27.37
CA ASN A 131 -0.89 -5.80 -28.59
C ASN A 131 -1.69 -6.97 -29.19
N GLY A 132 -2.83 -7.36 -28.60
CA GLY A 132 -3.69 -8.43 -29.09
C GLY A 132 -3.13 -9.85 -28.91
N THR A 133 -2.09 -10.02 -28.10
CA THR A 133 -1.50 -11.34 -27.78
C THR A 133 -2.44 -12.14 -26.87
N VAL A 134 -3.12 -11.45 -25.95
CA VAL A 134 -4.14 -12.04 -25.07
C VAL A 134 -5.44 -12.20 -25.84
N LYS A 135 -6.06 -13.37 -25.76
CA LYS A 135 -7.34 -13.68 -26.43
C LYS A 135 -8.53 -13.65 -25.47
N GLY A 136 -8.30 -13.96 -24.21
CA GLY A 136 -9.31 -13.98 -23.17
C GLY A 136 -8.83 -13.30 -21.89
N LEU A 137 -9.72 -12.57 -21.23
CA LEU A 137 -9.46 -11.85 -19.99
C LEU A 137 -10.58 -12.12 -18.98
N ILE A 138 -10.21 -12.46 -17.74
CA ILE A 138 -11.12 -12.49 -16.61
C ILE A 138 -10.58 -11.50 -15.56
N THR A 139 -11.40 -10.53 -15.18
CA THR A 139 -11.08 -9.59 -14.09
C THR A 139 -11.95 -9.89 -12.87
N VAL A 140 -11.38 -9.80 -11.67
CA VAL A 140 -12.07 -10.12 -10.42
C VAL A 140 -11.85 -9.01 -9.42
N GLY A 141 -12.87 -8.20 -9.16
CA GLY A 141 -12.85 -7.13 -8.16
C GLY A 141 -11.80 -6.04 -8.43
N VAL A 142 -11.41 -5.84 -9.69
CA VAL A 142 -10.43 -4.83 -10.11
C VAL A 142 -10.97 -3.99 -11.25
N ASN A 143 -10.57 -2.71 -11.29
CA ASN A 143 -11.01 -1.76 -12.31
C ASN A 143 -9.80 -1.12 -13.02
N PRO A 144 -9.01 -1.87 -13.79
CA PRO A 144 -7.79 -1.37 -14.41
C PRO A 144 -8.05 -0.28 -15.46
N VAL A 145 -9.22 -0.22 -16.09
CA VAL A 145 -9.56 0.86 -17.02
C VAL A 145 -9.65 2.21 -16.32
N PHE A 146 -10.02 2.23 -15.05
CA PHE A 146 -10.02 3.46 -14.23
C PHE A 146 -8.66 3.71 -13.57
N THR A 147 -8.04 2.66 -13.01
CA THR A 147 -6.87 2.83 -12.13
C THR A 147 -5.53 2.90 -12.87
N SER A 148 -5.47 2.53 -14.15
CA SER A 148 -4.22 2.61 -14.93
C SER A 148 -4.06 3.96 -15.64
N THR A 149 -2.83 4.39 -15.82
CA THR A 149 -2.50 5.64 -16.54
C THR A 149 -2.95 5.62 -18.00
N ASN A 150 -2.97 4.45 -18.64
CA ASN A 150 -3.42 4.23 -20.03
C ASN A 150 -4.80 3.56 -20.10
N GLY A 151 -5.67 3.79 -19.12
CA GLY A 151 -6.95 3.11 -18.98
C GLY A 151 -7.84 3.17 -20.22
N PHE A 152 -7.87 4.30 -20.92
CA PHE A 152 -8.63 4.44 -22.16
C PHE A 152 -8.17 3.44 -23.24
N LYS A 153 -6.86 3.38 -23.50
CA LYS A 153 -6.27 2.46 -24.49
C LYS A 153 -6.49 1.00 -24.11
N LEU A 154 -6.32 0.69 -22.81
CA LEU A 154 -6.60 -0.63 -22.26
C LEU A 154 -8.09 -1.01 -22.45
N GLY A 155 -9.01 -0.07 -22.19
CA GLY A 155 -10.45 -0.28 -22.39
C GLY A 155 -10.81 -0.62 -23.82
N GLU A 156 -10.25 0.10 -24.81
CA GLU A 156 -10.45 -0.20 -26.22
C GLU A 156 -9.87 -1.59 -26.60
N ALA A 157 -8.73 -1.96 -26.04
CA ALA A 157 -8.16 -3.28 -26.27
C ALA A 157 -9.04 -4.40 -25.67
N ILE A 158 -9.61 -4.22 -24.46
CA ILE A 158 -10.50 -5.19 -23.83
C ILE A 158 -11.78 -5.40 -24.65
N LYS A 159 -12.37 -4.37 -25.23
CA LYS A 159 -13.54 -4.49 -26.14
C LYS A 159 -13.28 -5.42 -27.31
N ASN A 160 -12.06 -5.44 -27.82
CA ASN A 160 -11.66 -6.20 -29.00
C ASN A 160 -11.23 -7.65 -28.69
N LEU A 161 -11.12 -8.07 -27.42
CA LEU A 161 -10.79 -9.44 -27.06
C LEU A 161 -11.85 -10.42 -27.57
N GLU A 162 -11.45 -11.64 -27.88
CA GLU A 162 -12.38 -12.72 -28.24
C GLU A 162 -13.32 -13.04 -27.08
N PHE A 163 -12.79 -13.03 -25.85
CA PHE A 163 -13.53 -13.25 -24.59
C PHE A 163 -13.09 -12.27 -23.51
N SER A 164 -14.05 -11.65 -22.82
CA SER A 164 -13.78 -10.87 -21.61
C SER A 164 -14.94 -11.01 -20.62
N LEU A 165 -14.60 -11.31 -19.36
CA LEU A 165 -15.54 -11.51 -18.27
C LEU A 165 -15.08 -10.71 -17.06
N ALA A 166 -15.91 -9.80 -16.58
CA ALA A 166 -15.66 -9.04 -15.35
C ALA A 166 -16.53 -9.57 -14.21
N PHE A 167 -15.90 -10.00 -13.13
CA PHE A 167 -16.56 -10.24 -11.85
C PHE A 167 -16.55 -8.92 -11.07
N ALA A 168 -17.70 -8.25 -11.01
CA ALA A 168 -17.84 -6.93 -10.43
C ALA A 168 -19.10 -6.81 -9.57
N SER A 169 -19.03 -6.04 -8.49
CA SER A 169 -20.18 -5.73 -7.64
C SER A 169 -21.02 -4.56 -8.15
N LYS A 170 -20.50 -3.82 -9.12
CA LYS A 170 -21.15 -2.67 -9.77
C LYS A 170 -20.66 -2.53 -11.21
N LYS A 171 -21.40 -1.79 -12.02
CA LYS A 171 -20.95 -1.40 -13.37
C LYS A 171 -19.88 -0.32 -13.23
N ASP A 172 -18.65 -0.70 -13.44
CA ASP A 172 -17.48 0.17 -13.48
C ASP A 172 -16.89 0.24 -14.90
N GLU A 173 -15.84 1.03 -15.10
CA GLU A 173 -15.24 1.31 -16.39
C GLU A 173 -14.71 0.03 -17.07
N THR A 174 -14.17 -0.91 -16.30
CA THR A 174 -13.69 -2.20 -16.82
C THR A 174 -14.83 -3.13 -17.17
N SER A 175 -15.83 -3.23 -16.30
CA SER A 175 -16.95 -4.13 -16.51
C SER A 175 -17.81 -3.73 -17.70
N VAL A 176 -17.99 -2.41 -17.94
CA VAL A 176 -18.77 -1.90 -19.07
C VAL A 176 -18.13 -2.20 -20.44
N VAL A 177 -16.80 -2.28 -20.49
CA VAL A 177 -16.10 -2.63 -21.75
C VAL A 177 -15.91 -4.14 -21.93
N SER A 178 -16.21 -4.94 -20.91
CA SER A 178 -16.14 -6.40 -20.97
C SER A 178 -17.36 -6.99 -21.68
N LYS A 179 -17.19 -8.10 -22.42
CA LYS A 179 -18.30 -8.78 -23.11
C LYS A 179 -19.33 -9.40 -22.15
N PHE A 180 -18.88 -9.84 -20.99
CA PHE A 180 -19.70 -10.44 -19.97
C PHE A 180 -19.42 -9.83 -18.61
N ILE A 181 -20.48 -9.66 -17.82
CA ILE A 181 -20.40 -9.19 -16.43
C ILE A 181 -21.06 -10.27 -15.56
N ALA A 182 -20.31 -10.76 -14.58
CA ALA A 182 -20.82 -11.63 -13.52
C ALA A 182 -20.96 -10.80 -12.24
N ALA A 183 -22.18 -10.66 -11.75
CA ALA A 183 -22.44 -9.95 -10.50
C ALA A 183 -21.90 -10.75 -9.32
N THR A 184 -21.03 -10.13 -8.50
CA THR A 184 -20.43 -10.74 -7.32
C THR A 184 -21.09 -10.26 -6.04
N PRO A 185 -21.22 -11.14 -5.02
CA PRO A 185 -21.70 -10.74 -3.71
C PRO A 185 -20.69 -9.79 -3.01
N HIS A 186 -21.20 -9.05 -2.05
CA HIS A 186 -20.35 -8.30 -1.12
C HIS A 186 -19.59 -9.26 -0.20
N TYR A 187 -18.44 -8.84 0.37
CA TYR A 187 -17.66 -9.71 1.28
C TYR A 187 -18.43 -10.13 2.53
N LEU A 188 -19.44 -9.35 2.97
CA LEU A 188 -20.35 -9.72 4.06
C LEU A 188 -21.35 -10.83 3.68
N GLU A 189 -21.47 -11.17 2.40
CA GLU A 189 -22.37 -12.15 1.82
C GLU A 189 -21.66 -13.44 1.38
N SER A 190 -20.33 -13.49 1.53
CA SER A 190 -19.50 -14.54 0.93
C SER A 190 -18.50 -15.14 1.91
N TRP A 191 -18.09 -16.38 1.63
CA TRP A 191 -16.99 -17.03 2.31
C TRP A 191 -15.65 -16.61 1.74
N GLY A 192 -14.64 -16.54 2.60
CA GLY A 192 -13.27 -16.29 2.18
C GLY A 192 -12.27 -16.86 3.16
N ASP A 193 -11.08 -17.16 2.67
CA ASP A 193 -9.94 -17.49 3.50
C ASP A 193 -8.69 -16.78 2.96
N TYR A 194 -7.82 -16.39 3.87
CA TYR A 194 -6.66 -15.56 3.56
C TYR A 194 -5.47 -15.98 4.41
N GLU A 195 -4.32 -16.17 3.80
CA GLU A 195 -3.05 -16.25 4.52
C GLU A 195 -2.48 -14.83 4.66
N MET A 196 -2.87 -14.12 5.72
CA MET A 196 -2.49 -12.71 5.95
C MET A 196 -1.00 -12.54 6.26
N LYS A 197 -0.42 -13.57 6.82
CA LYS A 197 0.97 -13.68 7.21
C LYS A 197 1.36 -15.14 7.08
N LEU A 198 2.60 -15.45 6.75
CA LEU A 198 3.04 -16.84 6.59
C LEU A 198 2.65 -17.70 7.80
N GLY A 199 1.91 -18.76 7.52
CA GLY A 199 1.39 -19.68 8.53
C GLY A 199 0.26 -19.12 9.40
N HIS A 200 -0.30 -17.95 9.08
CA HIS A 200 -1.40 -17.34 9.79
C HIS A 200 -2.59 -17.10 8.84
N PHE A 201 -3.63 -17.87 9.03
CA PHE A 201 -4.80 -17.93 8.17
C PHE A 201 -6.00 -17.28 8.86
N ALA A 202 -6.78 -16.52 8.12
CA ALA A 202 -8.02 -15.90 8.59
C ALA A 202 -9.20 -16.38 7.74
N LEU A 203 -10.37 -16.53 8.37
CA LEU A 203 -11.62 -16.87 7.73
C LEU A 203 -12.55 -15.66 7.69
N SER A 204 -13.19 -15.47 6.54
CA SER A 204 -14.33 -14.56 6.40
C SER A 204 -15.60 -15.38 6.25
N GLN A 205 -16.58 -15.13 7.11
CA GLN A 205 -17.88 -15.79 7.11
C GLN A 205 -18.94 -14.82 6.61
N PRO A 206 -19.93 -15.27 5.81
CA PRO A 206 -21.06 -14.43 5.44
C PRO A 206 -21.84 -14.02 6.68
N THR A 207 -22.00 -12.73 6.89
CA THR A 207 -22.78 -12.15 7.99
C THR A 207 -24.25 -12.01 7.62
N ILE A 208 -24.53 -11.84 6.31
CA ILE A 208 -25.85 -11.71 5.74
C ILE A 208 -26.00 -12.65 4.55
N ARG A 209 -27.23 -12.94 4.16
CA ARG A 209 -27.52 -13.65 2.90
C ARG A 209 -27.31 -12.71 1.73
N PRO A 210 -26.96 -13.23 0.53
CA PRO A 210 -26.91 -12.41 -0.68
C PRO A 210 -28.22 -11.63 -0.87
N LEU A 211 -28.11 -10.33 -1.09
CA LEU A 211 -29.25 -9.44 -1.32
C LEU A 211 -29.75 -9.51 -2.76
N PHE A 212 -28.89 -9.93 -3.67
CA PHE A 212 -29.18 -10.02 -5.09
C PHE A 212 -28.81 -11.41 -5.64
N ASP A 213 -29.22 -11.72 -6.85
CA ASP A 213 -28.80 -12.93 -7.57
C ASP A 213 -27.34 -12.80 -8.03
N THR A 214 -26.45 -13.07 -7.12
CA THR A 214 -25.00 -12.98 -7.28
C THR A 214 -24.34 -14.31 -7.04
N GLN A 215 -23.18 -14.52 -7.63
CA GLN A 215 -22.38 -15.72 -7.43
C GLN A 215 -20.94 -15.37 -7.10
N GLN A 216 -20.43 -16.03 -6.08
CA GLN A 216 -19.05 -15.89 -5.68
C GLN A 216 -18.11 -16.42 -6.77
N PHE A 217 -17.03 -15.70 -7.07
CA PHE A 217 -16.08 -16.08 -8.11
C PHE A 217 -15.55 -17.51 -7.94
N GLN A 218 -15.25 -17.90 -6.71
CA GLN A 218 -14.71 -19.22 -6.39
C GLN A 218 -15.72 -20.35 -6.69
N ASP A 219 -17.01 -20.13 -6.44
CA ASP A 219 -18.05 -21.10 -6.81
C ASP A 219 -18.16 -21.27 -8.33
N VAL A 220 -17.98 -20.18 -9.08
CA VAL A 220 -17.94 -20.22 -10.55
C VAL A 220 -16.72 -20.99 -11.05
N LEU A 221 -15.55 -20.76 -10.45
CA LEU A 221 -14.33 -21.48 -10.81
C LEU A 221 -14.44 -22.97 -10.55
N LEU A 222 -14.98 -23.37 -9.39
CA LEU A 222 -15.22 -24.79 -9.06
C LEU A 222 -16.10 -25.45 -10.11
N ARG A 223 -17.18 -24.80 -10.53
CA ARG A 223 -18.04 -25.33 -11.61
C ARG A 223 -17.34 -25.42 -12.95
N LEU A 224 -16.53 -24.42 -13.31
CA LEU A 224 -15.76 -24.43 -14.55
C LEU A 224 -14.66 -25.51 -14.54
N SER A 225 -14.13 -25.88 -13.37
CA SER A 225 -13.19 -27.00 -13.24
C SER A 225 -13.85 -28.37 -13.21
N GLY A 226 -15.18 -28.43 -13.25
CA GLY A 226 -15.94 -29.68 -13.18
C GLY A 226 -16.27 -30.14 -11.76
N GLU A 227 -15.93 -29.36 -10.75
CA GLU A 227 -16.23 -29.65 -9.35
C GLU A 227 -17.68 -29.24 -9.01
N ASN A 228 -18.46 -30.13 -8.48
CA ASN A 228 -19.85 -29.85 -8.10
C ASN A 228 -19.98 -29.68 -6.57
N ILE A 229 -19.11 -28.89 -5.99
CA ILE A 229 -19.13 -28.54 -4.57
C ILE A 229 -19.23 -27.03 -4.41
N LYS A 230 -19.73 -26.57 -3.27
CA LYS A 230 -19.71 -25.15 -2.91
C LYS A 230 -18.35 -24.75 -2.35
N TYR A 231 -17.99 -23.49 -2.51
CA TYR A 231 -16.73 -22.98 -2.01
C TYR A 231 -16.57 -23.17 -0.48
N TYR A 232 -17.65 -23.06 0.30
CA TYR A 232 -17.62 -23.40 1.73
C TYR A 232 -17.10 -24.82 2.00
N ASP A 233 -17.61 -25.81 1.26
CA ASP A 233 -17.19 -27.20 1.43
C ASP A 233 -15.75 -27.40 0.96
N PHE A 234 -15.36 -26.72 -0.11
CA PHE A 234 -14.00 -26.72 -0.62
C PHE A 234 -13.00 -26.18 0.42
N ILE A 235 -13.22 -24.97 0.99
CA ILE A 235 -12.30 -24.41 1.99
C ILE A 235 -12.27 -25.26 3.26
N LYS A 236 -13.40 -25.80 3.70
CA LYS A 236 -13.47 -26.71 4.85
C LYS A 236 -12.62 -27.96 4.63
N GLN A 237 -12.72 -28.59 3.44
CA GLN A 237 -11.89 -29.73 3.09
C GLN A 237 -10.41 -29.36 3.03
N HIS A 238 -10.08 -28.25 2.38
CA HIS A 238 -8.71 -27.76 2.27
C HIS A 238 -8.09 -27.45 3.63
N TRP A 239 -8.82 -26.79 4.51
CA TRP A 239 -8.35 -26.48 5.85
C TRP A 239 -8.09 -27.72 6.68
N ASN A 240 -9.01 -28.69 6.66
CA ASN A 240 -8.85 -29.96 7.37
C ASN A 240 -7.66 -30.78 6.86
N SER A 241 -7.43 -30.80 5.54
CA SER A 241 -6.37 -31.61 4.95
C SER A 241 -4.97 -30.96 5.01
N SER A 242 -4.88 -29.63 4.97
CA SER A 242 -3.63 -28.95 4.67
C SER A 242 -3.19 -27.88 5.70
N ILE A 243 -4.13 -27.36 6.51
CA ILE A 243 -3.86 -26.21 7.37
C ILE A 243 -3.95 -26.56 8.85
N LEU A 244 -5.05 -27.20 9.28
CA LEU A 244 -5.41 -27.35 10.69
C LEU A 244 -4.56 -28.38 11.45
N GLY A 245 -3.94 -29.34 10.77
CA GLY A 245 -3.24 -30.45 11.46
C GLY A 245 -4.20 -31.23 12.37
N SER A 246 -3.96 -31.17 13.68
CA SER A 246 -4.81 -31.81 14.70
C SER A 246 -5.95 -30.94 15.21
N SER A 247 -6.01 -29.67 14.80
CA SER A 247 -7.06 -28.74 15.25
C SER A 247 -8.39 -28.99 14.51
N SER A 248 -9.51 -28.59 15.12
CA SER A 248 -10.82 -28.77 14.50
C SER A 248 -11.24 -27.56 13.67
N TRP A 249 -11.98 -27.81 12.59
CA TRP A 249 -12.63 -26.77 11.79
C TRP A 249 -13.54 -25.88 12.63
N SER A 250 -14.31 -26.47 13.56
CA SER A 250 -15.24 -25.71 14.40
C SER A 250 -14.54 -24.72 15.32
N ALA A 251 -13.35 -25.07 15.84
CA ALA A 251 -12.56 -24.16 16.66
C ALA A 251 -12.02 -23.01 15.81
N ALA A 252 -11.42 -23.30 14.64
CA ALA A 252 -10.92 -22.28 13.73
C ALA A 252 -12.02 -21.33 13.23
N LEU A 253 -13.21 -21.88 12.98
CA LEU A 253 -14.39 -21.11 12.56
C LEU A 253 -14.89 -20.18 13.67
N HIS A 254 -14.90 -20.66 14.92
CA HIS A 254 -15.27 -19.86 16.10
C HIS A 254 -14.28 -18.71 16.33
N ASP A 255 -12.99 -19.01 16.24
CA ASP A 255 -11.93 -18.02 16.48
C ASP A 255 -11.73 -17.06 15.31
N GLY A 256 -12.18 -17.43 14.12
CA GLY A 256 -12.04 -16.67 12.87
C GLY A 256 -10.63 -16.74 12.27
N TYR A 257 -9.70 -17.39 12.92
CA TYR A 257 -8.31 -17.54 12.45
C TYR A 257 -7.67 -18.84 12.95
N PHE A 258 -6.53 -19.18 12.33
CA PHE A 258 -5.66 -20.27 12.77
C PHE A 258 -4.21 -19.98 12.45
N SER A 259 -3.30 -20.31 13.37
CA SER A 259 -1.85 -20.20 13.13
C SER A 259 -1.21 -21.57 13.29
N ASN A 260 -0.55 -22.06 12.22
CA ASN A 260 0.15 -23.35 12.25
C ASN A 260 1.63 -23.23 12.62
N GLY A 261 2.09 -22.03 12.98
CA GLY A 261 3.49 -21.77 13.39
C GLY A 261 4.53 -21.90 12.28
N LYS A 262 4.11 -22.01 11.01
CA LYS A 262 5.08 -22.03 9.89
C LYS A 262 5.85 -20.73 9.86
N SER A 263 7.16 -20.86 9.72
CA SER A 263 8.08 -19.76 9.47
C SER A 263 8.99 -20.11 8.32
N THR A 264 9.43 -19.11 7.56
CA THR A 264 10.50 -19.34 6.59
C THR A 264 11.82 -19.48 7.33
N LYS A 265 12.62 -20.48 6.98
CA LYS A 265 14.06 -20.44 7.24
C LYS A 265 14.68 -19.49 6.21
N LEU A 266 14.39 -18.20 6.32
CA LEU A 266 15.17 -17.23 5.59
C LEU A 266 16.61 -17.34 6.12
N THR A 267 17.51 -17.81 5.32
CA THR A 267 18.93 -17.49 5.48
C THR A 267 18.97 -15.98 5.62
N LYS A 268 19.46 -15.48 6.75
CA LYS A 268 19.55 -14.02 6.99
C LYS A 268 20.20 -13.42 5.75
N PRO A 269 19.51 -12.55 5.01
CA PRO A 269 20.12 -11.94 3.85
C PRO A 269 21.38 -11.23 4.32
N ASN A 270 22.48 -11.42 3.60
CA ASN A 270 23.69 -10.66 3.91
C ASN A 270 23.52 -9.23 3.44
N PHE A 271 22.97 -8.39 4.30
CA PHE A 271 22.76 -6.96 4.03
C PHE A 271 24.06 -6.13 4.13
N SER A 272 25.20 -6.74 4.46
CA SER A 272 26.46 -6.03 4.68
C SER A 272 27.11 -5.48 3.40
N ALA A 273 26.55 -5.76 2.23
CA ALA A 273 27.12 -5.39 0.93
C ALA A 273 26.19 -4.49 0.09
N ILE A 274 25.24 -3.77 0.70
CA ILE A 274 24.39 -2.86 -0.05
C ILE A 274 25.18 -1.59 -0.34
N ASP A 275 25.28 -1.24 -1.62
CA ASP A 275 25.84 0.03 -2.05
C ASP A 275 24.74 1.11 -2.06
N PRO A 276 24.74 2.08 -1.14
CA PRO A 276 23.75 3.13 -1.11
C PRO A 276 23.96 4.21 -2.19
N SER A 277 25.04 4.13 -2.97
CA SER A 277 25.35 5.14 -3.99
C SER A 277 24.28 5.23 -5.07
N GLY A 278 23.62 4.14 -5.39
CA GLY A 278 22.49 4.11 -6.33
C GLY A 278 21.24 4.86 -5.84
N LEU A 279 21.14 5.13 -4.53
CA LEU A 279 20.02 5.86 -3.95
C LEU A 279 20.22 7.39 -3.95
N ARG A 280 21.44 7.86 -4.22
CA ARG A 280 21.73 9.30 -4.22
C ARG A 280 20.90 10.00 -5.27
N ALA A 281 20.15 11.00 -4.84
CA ALA A 281 19.45 11.90 -5.72
C ALA A 281 20.20 13.23 -5.80
N SER A 282 20.27 13.81 -7.00
CA SER A 282 20.69 15.20 -7.14
C SER A 282 19.70 16.11 -6.43
N THR A 283 20.19 17.18 -5.79
CA THR A 283 19.30 18.20 -5.22
C THR A 283 18.42 18.75 -6.34
N ALA A 284 17.10 18.69 -6.15
CA ALA A 284 16.17 19.29 -7.10
C ALA A 284 16.44 20.79 -7.20
N THR A 285 16.57 21.30 -8.40
CA THR A 285 16.73 22.73 -8.68
C THR A 285 15.40 23.43 -8.88
N GLU A 286 14.34 22.64 -9.03
CA GLU A 286 12.96 23.07 -9.24
C GLU A 286 12.04 22.40 -8.22
N MET A 287 10.73 22.61 -8.38
CA MET A 287 9.73 21.98 -7.51
C MET A 287 9.64 20.48 -7.76
N SER A 288 9.63 19.69 -6.69
CA SER A 288 9.39 18.24 -6.77
C SER A 288 7.90 17.94 -6.61
N LEU A 289 7.37 17.09 -7.48
CA LEU A 289 5.99 16.60 -7.38
C LEU A 289 5.93 15.35 -6.50
N VAL A 290 5.08 15.39 -5.48
CA VAL A 290 4.75 14.24 -4.64
C VAL A 290 3.30 13.84 -4.87
N LEU A 291 3.08 12.59 -5.29
CA LEU A 291 1.74 12.02 -5.42
C LEU A 291 1.40 11.23 -4.15
N TYR A 292 0.23 11.47 -3.60
CA TYR A 292 -0.27 10.71 -2.46
C TYR A 292 -1.78 10.46 -2.56
N THR A 293 -2.25 9.43 -1.89
CA THR A 293 -3.67 9.10 -1.85
C THR A 293 -4.34 9.77 -0.64
N LYS A 294 -5.55 10.29 -0.84
CA LYS A 294 -6.39 10.71 0.29
C LYS A 294 -6.68 9.52 1.21
N THR A 295 -6.66 9.75 2.52
CA THR A 295 -6.93 8.70 3.50
C THR A 295 -8.28 8.00 3.29
N GLY A 296 -9.32 8.76 2.94
CA GLY A 296 -10.66 8.23 2.70
C GLY A 296 -10.85 7.52 1.36
N MET A 297 -10.05 7.88 0.34
CA MET A 297 -10.23 7.39 -1.03
C MET A 297 -9.25 6.28 -1.41
N GLY A 298 -8.11 6.17 -0.72
CA GLY A 298 -7.08 5.19 -1.01
C GLY A 298 -6.64 5.22 -2.48
N ASP A 299 -6.70 4.09 -3.15
CA ASP A 299 -6.34 3.91 -4.56
C ASP A 299 -7.45 4.34 -5.55
N GLY A 300 -8.56 4.88 -5.07
CA GLY A 300 -9.68 5.33 -5.89
C GLY A 300 -10.67 4.25 -6.31
N GLN A 301 -10.55 3.01 -5.88
CA GLN A 301 -11.54 1.95 -6.19
C GLN A 301 -12.95 2.31 -5.74
N GLN A 302 -13.08 3.18 -4.72
CA GLN A 302 -14.35 3.69 -4.21
C GLN A 302 -14.66 5.13 -4.66
N ALA A 303 -14.02 5.62 -5.73
CA ALA A 303 -14.13 7.01 -6.19
C ALA A 303 -15.56 7.45 -6.52
N ASN A 304 -16.42 6.53 -6.91
CA ASN A 304 -17.84 6.81 -7.18
C ASN A 304 -18.76 6.69 -5.94
N ASN A 305 -18.20 6.57 -4.74
CA ASN A 305 -18.96 6.63 -3.50
C ASN A 305 -19.06 8.11 -3.02
N PRO A 306 -20.23 8.76 -3.13
CA PRO A 306 -20.36 10.18 -2.79
C PRO A 306 -20.09 10.46 -1.31
N TRP A 307 -20.39 9.55 -0.40
CA TRP A 307 -20.10 9.74 1.01
C TRP A 307 -18.60 9.77 1.31
N LEU A 308 -17.82 8.95 0.62
CA LEU A 308 -16.36 9.02 0.72
C LEU A 308 -15.81 10.29 0.08
N GLN A 309 -16.42 10.78 -1.00
CA GLN A 309 -16.03 12.05 -1.62
C GLN A 309 -16.31 13.24 -0.68
N GLU A 310 -17.38 13.19 0.09
CA GLU A 310 -17.74 14.20 1.09
C GLU A 310 -16.89 14.12 2.36
N PHE A 311 -16.23 12.98 2.61
CA PHE A 311 -15.39 12.76 3.77
C PHE A 311 -14.13 13.63 3.68
N PRO A 312 -13.92 14.59 4.61
CA PRO A 312 -12.78 15.49 4.52
C PRO A 312 -11.46 14.77 4.80
N ASP A 313 -10.44 15.13 4.06
CA ASP A 313 -9.08 14.70 4.36
C ASP A 313 -8.68 15.14 5.79
N PRO A 314 -8.11 14.28 6.61
CA PRO A 314 -7.84 14.60 8.01
C PRO A 314 -6.81 15.71 8.22
N ILE A 315 -5.92 15.96 7.26
CA ILE A 315 -4.88 16.99 7.34
C ILE A 315 -5.35 18.28 6.67
N THR A 316 -5.72 18.22 5.39
CA THR A 316 -6.07 19.42 4.59
C THR A 316 -7.50 19.88 4.80
N ARG A 317 -8.38 19.04 5.32
CA ARG A 317 -9.83 19.26 5.46
C ARG A 317 -10.57 19.43 4.13
N VAL A 318 -9.93 19.10 3.01
CA VAL A 318 -10.54 19.19 1.68
C VAL A 318 -11.41 17.97 1.42
N SER A 319 -12.63 18.21 0.96
CA SER A 319 -13.57 17.22 0.43
C SER A 319 -13.62 17.35 -1.09
N TRP A 320 -14.01 16.29 -1.79
CA TRP A 320 -14.13 16.23 -3.25
C TRP A 320 -12.81 16.51 -3.99
N ASP A 321 -12.80 16.28 -5.28
CA ASP A 321 -11.78 16.61 -6.27
C ASP A 321 -10.31 16.28 -5.88
N ASN A 322 -9.43 16.47 -6.82
CA ASN A 322 -7.98 16.47 -6.60
C ASN A 322 -7.52 17.88 -6.23
N TYR A 323 -6.67 17.99 -5.26
CA TYR A 323 -6.12 19.26 -4.81
C TYR A 323 -4.60 19.23 -4.80
N LEU A 324 -4.01 20.41 -4.91
CA LEU A 324 -2.56 20.64 -4.84
C LEU A 324 -2.23 21.32 -3.52
N THR A 325 -1.30 20.74 -2.76
CA THR A 325 -0.77 21.36 -1.54
C THR A 325 0.57 22.02 -1.82
N LEU A 326 0.70 23.28 -1.46
CA LEU A 326 1.91 24.09 -1.64
C LEU A 326 2.20 24.87 -0.37
N SER A 327 3.46 25.29 -0.19
CA SER A 327 3.77 26.30 0.80
C SER A 327 3.11 27.64 0.42
N MET A 328 2.80 28.46 1.42
CA MET A 328 2.26 29.80 1.15
C MET A 328 3.23 30.66 0.33
N THR A 329 4.51 30.48 0.52
CA THR A 329 5.58 31.18 -0.22
C THR A 329 5.52 30.81 -1.69
N ASP A 330 5.50 29.50 -1.99
CA ASP A 330 5.47 29.00 -3.37
C ASP A 330 4.13 29.35 -4.06
N ALA A 331 3.02 29.23 -3.36
CA ALA A 331 1.71 29.61 -3.90
C ALA A 331 1.69 31.10 -4.29
N ASN A 332 2.24 31.99 -3.45
CA ASN A 332 2.33 33.41 -3.74
C ASN A 332 3.27 33.70 -4.92
N ALA A 333 4.43 33.02 -4.98
CA ALA A 333 5.38 33.18 -6.09
C ALA A 333 4.77 32.75 -7.43
N LEU A 334 3.90 31.73 -7.42
CA LEU A 334 3.17 31.25 -8.60
C LEU A 334 1.88 32.07 -8.89
N GLY A 335 1.55 33.08 -8.09
CA GLY A 335 0.36 33.89 -8.26
C GLY A 335 -0.95 33.16 -7.94
N LEU A 336 -0.89 32.03 -7.27
CA LEU A 336 -2.07 31.25 -6.85
C LEU A 336 -2.72 31.94 -5.65
N LYS A 337 -4.06 32.01 -5.68
CA LYS A 337 -4.83 32.70 -4.65
C LYS A 337 -5.85 31.75 -4.05
N ASN A 338 -5.86 31.69 -2.73
CA ASN A 338 -6.93 31.09 -1.96
C ASN A 338 -7.72 32.20 -1.25
N ARG A 339 -9.03 32.09 -1.22
CA ARG A 339 -9.91 33.05 -0.54
C ARG A 339 -10.99 32.34 0.23
N ASN A 340 -11.36 32.87 1.38
CA ASN A 340 -12.55 32.46 2.08
C ASN A 340 -13.78 33.03 1.39
N THR A 341 -14.78 32.21 1.16
CA THR A 341 -16.07 32.63 0.65
C THR A 341 -16.97 33.06 1.82
N SER A 342 -18.12 33.71 1.51
CA SER A 342 -19.05 34.20 2.54
C SER A 342 -19.60 33.13 3.47
N ASN A 343 -19.63 31.88 3.04
CA ASN A 343 -20.03 30.71 3.85
C ASN A 343 -18.87 30.05 4.59
N GLY A 344 -17.68 30.63 4.57
CA GLY A 344 -16.49 30.12 5.26
C GLY A 344 -15.71 29.03 4.51
N ALA A 345 -16.14 28.62 3.33
CA ALA A 345 -15.38 27.68 2.52
C ALA A 345 -14.13 28.35 1.92
N LEU A 346 -13.06 27.59 1.78
CA LEU A 346 -11.85 28.03 1.09
C LEU A 346 -11.99 27.72 -0.41
N ASN A 347 -11.92 28.75 -1.26
CA ASN A 347 -11.95 28.62 -2.71
C ASN A 347 -10.59 28.96 -3.29
N GLY A 348 -10.00 28.01 -3.99
CA GLY A 348 -8.64 28.08 -4.55
C GLY A 348 -8.61 28.32 -6.05
N SER A 349 -7.45 28.74 -6.55
CA SER A 349 -7.15 28.77 -7.97
C SER A 349 -7.04 27.36 -8.55
N TYR A 350 -7.38 27.22 -9.83
CA TYR A 350 -7.00 26.04 -10.61
C TYR A 350 -5.54 26.16 -11.05
N ALA A 351 -4.82 25.04 -11.06
CA ALA A 351 -3.46 24.98 -11.52
C ALA A 351 -3.28 23.82 -12.52
N LEU A 352 -2.51 24.06 -13.57
CA LEU A 352 -2.07 23.02 -14.49
C LEU A 352 -0.72 22.48 -14.01
N VAL A 353 -0.64 21.18 -13.80
CA VAL A 353 0.60 20.48 -13.44
C VAL A 353 1.11 19.76 -14.67
N THR A 354 2.35 20.07 -15.09
CA THR A 354 3.04 19.39 -16.18
C THR A 354 4.24 18.64 -15.61
N VAL A 355 4.40 17.35 -15.97
CA VAL A 355 5.49 16.47 -15.51
C VAL A 355 6.30 16.01 -16.72
#